data_32f9ae28fc2612e10a934d4fbbb1e702
#
_entry.id   32f9ae28fc2612e10a934d4fbbb1e702
#
_cell.length_a   1.000
_cell.length_b   1.000
_cell.length_c   1.000
_cell.angle_alpha   90.00
_cell.angle_beta   90.00
_cell.angle_gamma   90.00
#
_symmetry.space_group_name_H-M   'P 1'
#
loop_
_entity.id
_entity.type
_entity.pdbx_description
1 polymer ?
#
loop_
_entity_poly.entity_id
_entity_poly.type
_entity_poly.pdbx_seq_one_letter_code
_entity_poly.pdbx_strand_id
1 'polypeptide(L)'
;MKIFKDFSFEAAHRLPLVPETHKCSNLHGHSFKVRLYVEGPINSEGWVMDFSEIKSIAKPAIDRLDHTYLNEVEGLENPTSENIAKWIWQKLKPVLTNLNSLEVMETCNSGCIFTGEEL
;
A
#
# COMPACT_ATOMS: atom_id res chain seq x y z
N MET A 1 8.74 19.36 -3.87
CA MET A 1 7.32 19.27 -3.51
C MET A 1 6.86 17.82 -3.53
N LYS A 2 6.05 17.45 -2.58
CA LYS A 2 5.44 16.12 -2.56
C LYS A 2 3.99 16.25 -3.01
N ILE A 3 3.59 15.36 -3.91
CA ILE A 3 2.19 15.19 -4.30
C ILE A 3 1.76 13.80 -3.85
N PHE A 4 0.46 13.55 -3.80
CA PHE A 4 -0.03 12.23 -3.42
C PHE A 4 -1.21 11.80 -4.27
N LYS A 5 -1.41 10.49 -4.33
CA LYS A 5 -2.57 9.85 -4.94
C LYS A 5 -3.08 8.77 -4.00
N ASP A 6 -4.38 8.76 -3.77
CA ASP A 6 -5.04 7.75 -2.93
C ASP A 6 -5.59 6.61 -3.77
N PHE A 7 -5.47 5.41 -3.20
CA PHE A 7 -6.03 4.18 -3.74
C PHE A 7 -6.76 3.46 -2.61
N SER A 8 -7.69 2.61 -2.97
CA SER A 8 -8.35 1.74 -2.00
C SER A 8 -8.50 0.35 -2.56
N PHE A 9 -8.53 -0.65 -1.67
CA PHE A 9 -8.86 -2.02 -2.04
C PHE A 9 -9.56 -2.70 -0.89
N GLU A 10 -10.43 -3.64 -1.23
CA GLU A 10 -11.17 -4.45 -0.28
C GLU A 10 -10.49 -5.82 -0.22
N ALA A 11 -10.13 -6.28 0.97
CA ALA A 11 -9.47 -7.57 1.11
C ALA A 11 -9.73 -8.18 2.48
N ALA A 12 -9.59 -9.50 2.52
CA ALA A 12 -9.65 -10.27 3.76
C ALA A 12 -8.24 -10.69 4.17
N HIS A 13 -8.02 -10.83 5.45
CA HIS A 13 -6.78 -11.37 5.98
C HIS A 13 -6.99 -11.97 7.37
N ARG A 14 -6.00 -12.74 7.80
CA ARG A 14 -5.83 -13.13 9.20
C ARG A 14 -4.36 -12.96 9.55
N LEU A 15 -4.09 -12.68 10.82
CA LEU A 15 -2.71 -12.52 11.30
C LEU A 15 -2.26 -13.81 11.97
N PRO A 16 -1.44 -14.64 11.28
CA PRO A 16 -1.09 -15.97 11.79
C PRO A 16 -0.08 -15.96 12.95
N LEU A 17 0.62 -14.84 13.15
CA LEU A 17 1.68 -14.74 14.17
C LEU A 17 1.22 -14.13 15.48
N VAL A 18 -0.04 -13.66 15.58
CA VAL A 18 -0.61 -13.23 16.86
C VAL A 18 -1.17 -14.44 17.61
N PRO A 19 -1.35 -14.34 18.96
CA PRO A 19 -1.97 -15.42 19.71
C PRO A 19 -3.37 -15.78 19.18
N GLU A 20 -3.73 -17.07 19.23
CA GLU A 20 -5.03 -17.53 18.75
C GLU A 20 -6.21 -16.85 19.46
N THR A 21 -6.01 -16.38 20.68
CA THR A 21 -7.01 -15.63 21.43
C THR A 21 -7.19 -14.20 20.94
N HIS A 22 -6.26 -13.68 20.13
CA HIS A 22 -6.37 -12.34 19.54
C HIS A 22 -7.40 -12.35 18.42
N LYS A 23 -8.28 -11.32 18.38
CA LYS A 23 -9.34 -11.24 17.37
C LYS A 23 -8.78 -11.27 15.93
N CYS A 24 -7.60 -10.71 15.70
CA CYS A 24 -6.98 -10.66 14.37
C CYS A 24 -6.44 -12.01 13.89
N SER A 25 -6.41 -13.04 14.74
CA SER A 25 -6.11 -14.40 14.30
C SER A 25 -7.24 -15.00 13.46
N ASN A 26 -8.44 -14.47 13.58
CA ASN A 26 -9.60 -14.89 12.80
C ASN A 26 -9.62 -14.19 11.44
N LEU A 27 -10.20 -14.86 10.45
CA LEU A 27 -10.42 -14.27 9.15
C LEU A 27 -11.36 -13.07 9.27
N HIS A 28 -10.95 -11.94 8.76
CA HIS A 28 -11.75 -10.72 8.75
C HIS A 28 -11.35 -9.85 7.55
N GLY A 29 -12.17 -8.85 7.25
CA GLY A 29 -11.94 -7.98 6.11
C GLY A 29 -11.87 -6.51 6.49
N HIS A 30 -11.21 -5.73 5.64
CA HIS A 30 -11.09 -4.30 5.76
C HIS A 30 -11.23 -3.62 4.41
N SER A 31 -11.64 -2.35 4.45
CA SER A 31 -11.40 -1.41 3.37
C SER A 31 -10.02 -0.79 3.63
N PHE A 32 -9.04 -1.22 2.84
CA PHE A 32 -7.69 -0.67 2.95
C PHE A 32 -7.57 0.59 2.09
N LYS A 33 -6.87 1.59 2.62
CA LYS A 33 -6.53 2.79 1.87
C LYS A 33 -5.02 2.90 1.77
N VAL A 34 -4.54 3.22 0.57
CA VAL A 34 -3.12 3.43 0.31
C VAL A 34 -2.94 4.83 -0.24
N ARG A 35 -2.03 5.59 0.37
CA ARG A 35 -1.64 6.90 -0.15
C ARG A 35 -0.19 6.83 -0.59
N LEU A 36 0.05 7.13 -1.87
CA LEU A 36 1.39 7.17 -2.44
C LEU A 36 1.85 8.61 -2.55
N TYR A 37 3.02 8.91 -1.98
CA TYR A 37 3.66 10.22 -2.10
C TYR A 37 4.78 10.15 -3.13
N VAL A 38 4.75 11.08 -4.07
CA VAL A 38 5.75 11.24 -5.13
C VAL A 38 6.40 12.60 -4.94
N GLU A 39 7.72 12.67 -5.00
CA GLU A 39 8.46 13.90 -4.75
C GLU A 39 9.30 14.28 -5.95
N GLY A 40 9.30 15.58 -6.25
CA GLY A 40 10.12 16.13 -7.31
C GLY A 40 9.90 17.63 -7.49
N PRO A 41 10.61 18.25 -8.42
CA PRO A 41 10.36 19.65 -8.77
C PRO A 41 9.11 19.77 -9.64
N ILE A 42 8.50 20.94 -9.62
CA ILE A 42 7.44 21.29 -10.57
C ILE A 42 8.10 21.45 -11.96
N ASN A 43 7.59 20.72 -12.95
CA ASN A 43 8.12 20.77 -14.29
C ASN A 43 7.47 21.90 -15.14
N SER A 44 7.82 21.97 -16.43
CA SER A 44 7.31 23.01 -17.33
C SER A 44 5.80 22.96 -17.56
N GLU A 45 5.18 21.83 -17.27
CA GLU A 45 3.71 21.67 -17.37
C GLU A 45 3.00 22.17 -16.10
N GLY A 46 3.74 22.46 -15.02
CA GLY A 46 3.19 22.99 -13.78
C GLY A 46 2.91 21.94 -12.71
N TRP A 47 3.36 20.70 -12.88
CA TRP A 47 3.16 19.62 -11.92
C TRP A 47 4.43 18.81 -11.66
N VAL A 48 4.46 18.09 -10.57
CA VAL A 48 5.54 17.13 -10.29
C VAL A 48 5.39 15.92 -11.20
N MET A 49 4.16 15.44 -11.34
CA MET A 49 3.80 14.30 -12.17
C MET A 49 2.28 14.30 -12.35
N ASP A 50 1.81 13.83 -13.50
CA ASP A 50 0.38 13.67 -13.74
C ASP A 50 -0.19 12.60 -12.81
N PHE A 51 -1.27 12.91 -12.09
CA PHE A 51 -1.93 11.96 -11.21
C PHE A 51 -2.42 10.71 -11.95
N SER A 52 -2.84 10.85 -13.19
CA SER A 52 -3.29 9.69 -14.00
C SER A 52 -2.13 8.76 -14.34
N GLU A 53 -0.93 9.27 -14.44
CA GLU A 53 0.28 8.47 -14.64
C GLU A 53 0.62 7.67 -13.40
N ILE A 54 0.53 8.29 -12.22
CA ILE A 54 0.70 7.59 -10.94
C ILE A 54 -0.32 6.44 -10.85
N LYS A 55 -1.57 6.73 -11.19
CA LYS A 55 -2.64 5.72 -11.18
C LYS A 55 -2.32 4.54 -12.11
N SER A 56 -1.89 4.82 -13.33
CA SER A 56 -1.58 3.77 -14.32
C SER A 56 -0.45 2.88 -13.87
N ILE A 57 0.59 3.46 -13.26
CA ILE A 57 1.75 2.71 -12.77
C ILE A 57 1.37 1.85 -11.55
N ALA A 58 0.58 2.38 -10.64
CA ALA A 58 0.25 1.71 -9.39
C ALA A 58 -0.88 0.68 -9.53
N LYS A 59 -1.76 0.84 -10.49
CA LYS A 59 -2.98 0.03 -10.61
C LYS A 59 -2.73 -1.47 -10.63
N PRO A 60 -1.77 -2.03 -11.38
CA PRO A 60 -1.55 -3.49 -11.36
C PRO A 60 -1.25 -4.05 -9.96
N ALA A 61 -0.46 -3.33 -9.16
CA ALA A 61 -0.14 -3.76 -7.80
C ALA A 61 -1.36 -3.69 -6.88
N ILE A 62 -2.12 -2.61 -6.96
CA ILE A 62 -3.34 -2.44 -6.15
C ILE A 62 -4.39 -3.48 -6.55
N ASP A 63 -4.58 -3.71 -7.84
CA ASP A 63 -5.54 -4.71 -8.34
C ASP A 63 -5.18 -6.13 -7.90
N ARG A 64 -3.88 -6.42 -7.72
CA ARG A 64 -3.42 -7.72 -7.21
C ARG A 64 -3.91 -7.99 -5.80
N LEU A 65 -4.14 -6.93 -5.01
CA LEU A 65 -4.61 -7.02 -3.63
C LEU A 65 -6.11 -6.94 -3.49
N ASP A 66 -6.79 -6.31 -4.45
CA ASP A 66 -8.22 -6.03 -4.37
C ASP A 66 -9.04 -7.30 -4.52
N HIS A 67 -10.04 -7.46 -3.64
CA HIS A 67 -10.94 -8.62 -3.61
C HIS A 67 -10.20 -9.95 -3.45
N THR A 68 -9.15 -9.97 -2.62
CA THR A 68 -8.35 -11.16 -2.38
C THR A 68 -8.32 -11.54 -0.90
N TYR A 69 -7.88 -12.77 -0.64
CA TYR A 69 -7.43 -13.22 0.66
C TYR A 69 -5.92 -12.98 0.70
N LEU A 70 -5.49 -11.93 1.42
CA LEU A 70 -4.11 -11.44 1.36
C LEU A 70 -3.08 -12.49 1.76
N ASN A 71 -3.42 -13.40 2.67
CA ASN A 71 -2.51 -14.47 3.12
C ASN A 71 -2.08 -15.39 1.97
N GLU A 72 -2.83 -15.43 0.87
CA GLU A 72 -2.51 -16.24 -0.31
C GLU A 72 -1.69 -15.48 -1.35
N VAL A 73 -1.45 -14.20 -1.13
CA VAL A 73 -0.58 -13.42 -2.02
C VAL A 73 0.87 -13.68 -1.67
N GLU A 74 1.68 -14.07 -2.66
CA GLU A 74 3.10 -14.32 -2.44
C GLU A 74 3.80 -13.11 -1.83
N GLY A 75 4.47 -13.32 -0.72
CA GLY A 75 5.14 -12.26 0.05
C GLY A 75 4.27 -11.65 1.15
N LEU A 76 2.98 -11.99 1.20
CA LEU A 76 2.04 -11.49 2.21
C LEU A 76 1.49 -12.60 3.10
N GLU A 77 2.28 -13.60 3.41
CA GLU A 77 1.87 -14.72 4.29
C GLU A 77 1.50 -14.22 5.69
N ASN A 78 2.10 -13.10 6.12
CA ASN A 78 1.71 -12.39 7.35
C ASN A 78 1.29 -10.95 6.98
N PRO A 79 0.04 -10.73 6.56
CA PRO A 79 -0.38 -9.48 5.93
C PRO A 79 -0.82 -8.41 6.93
N THR A 80 0.10 -7.97 7.78
CA THR A 80 -0.09 -6.77 8.60
C THR A 80 -0.05 -5.53 7.70
N SER A 81 -0.54 -4.40 8.19
CA SER A 81 -0.43 -3.13 7.46
C SER A 81 1.00 -2.81 7.10
N GLU A 82 1.93 -3.09 8.02
CA GLU A 82 3.37 -2.87 7.82
C GLU A 82 3.92 -3.72 6.69
N ASN A 83 3.59 -5.01 6.66
CA ASN A 83 4.04 -5.91 5.60
C ASN A 83 3.38 -5.61 4.26
N ILE A 84 2.12 -5.17 4.27
CA ILE A 84 1.43 -4.69 3.05
C ILE A 84 2.17 -3.47 2.50
N ALA A 85 2.57 -2.53 3.36
CA ALA A 85 3.31 -1.35 2.94
C ALA A 85 4.65 -1.72 2.29
N LYS A 86 5.39 -2.65 2.87
CA LYS A 86 6.65 -3.14 2.28
C LYS A 86 6.43 -3.82 0.94
N TRP A 87 5.38 -4.64 0.83
CA TRP A 87 5.05 -5.33 -0.41
C TRP A 87 4.75 -4.34 -1.53
N ILE A 88 3.93 -3.32 -1.24
CA ILE A 88 3.58 -2.29 -2.22
C ILE A 88 4.83 -1.52 -2.64
N TRP A 89 5.67 -1.14 -1.68
CA TRP A 89 6.93 -0.45 -1.95
C TRP A 89 7.81 -1.24 -2.90
N GLN A 90 8.00 -2.54 -2.62
CA GLN A 90 8.83 -3.42 -3.44
C GLN A 90 8.30 -3.55 -4.87
N LYS A 91 6.99 -3.53 -5.05
CA LYS A 91 6.36 -3.61 -6.37
C LYS A 91 6.45 -2.28 -7.13
N LEU A 92 6.37 -1.15 -6.44
CA LEU A 92 6.23 0.15 -7.08
C LEU A 92 7.54 0.92 -7.23
N LYS A 93 8.45 0.84 -6.28
CA LYS A 93 9.69 1.63 -6.34
C LYS A 93 10.48 1.44 -7.63
N PRO A 94 10.62 0.23 -8.18
CA PRO A 94 11.34 0.04 -9.45
C PRO A 94 10.70 0.74 -10.65
N VAL A 95 9.40 0.95 -10.64
CA VAL A 95 8.64 1.53 -11.78
C VAL A 95 8.14 2.95 -11.49
N LEU A 96 8.13 3.36 -10.23
CA LEU A 96 7.79 4.70 -9.78
C LEU A 96 8.96 5.23 -8.97
N THR A 97 10.03 5.61 -9.67
CA THR A 97 11.35 5.86 -9.05
C THR A 97 11.36 7.07 -8.12
N ASN A 98 10.44 8.02 -8.32
CA ASN A 98 10.29 9.19 -7.44
C ASN A 98 9.28 8.96 -6.29
N LEU A 99 8.87 7.72 -6.06
CA LEU A 99 8.10 7.36 -4.87
C LEU A 99 8.92 7.71 -3.63
N ASN A 100 8.37 8.56 -2.77
CA ASN A 100 9.03 9.06 -1.56
C ASN A 100 8.63 8.26 -0.32
N SER A 101 7.33 7.99 -0.20
CA SER A 101 6.77 7.30 0.96
C SER A 101 5.37 6.81 0.61
N LEU A 102 4.82 5.97 1.46
CA LEU A 102 3.43 5.56 1.32
C LEU A 102 2.80 5.30 2.69
N GLU A 103 1.49 5.40 2.73
CA GLU A 103 0.69 5.09 3.91
C GLU A 103 -0.23 3.92 3.57
N VAL A 104 -0.38 2.98 4.51
CA VAL A 104 -1.40 1.94 4.46
C VAL A 104 -2.28 2.08 5.68
N MET A 105 -3.58 2.20 5.46
CA MET A 105 -4.57 2.35 6.52
C MET A 105 -5.57 1.21 6.47
N GLU A 106 -5.86 0.63 7.62
CA GLU A 106 -6.94 -0.33 7.81
C GLU A 106 -8.15 0.41 8.37
N THR A 107 -9.27 0.36 7.70
CA THR A 107 -10.55 0.90 8.16
C THR A 107 -10.44 2.12 9.09
N CYS A 108 -10.57 3.29 8.64
CA CYS A 108 -10.82 4.56 9.30
C CYS A 108 -9.72 5.18 10.18
N ASN A 109 -9.04 4.48 11.09
CA ASN A 109 -8.31 5.19 12.14
C ASN A 109 -6.93 4.64 12.52
N SER A 110 -6.42 3.64 11.80
CA SER A 110 -5.12 3.04 12.11
C SER A 110 -4.37 2.73 10.82
N GLY A 111 -3.07 2.91 10.85
CA GLY A 111 -2.24 2.66 9.69
C GLY A 111 -0.77 2.88 9.97
N CYS A 112 0.02 2.78 8.92
CA CYS A 112 1.47 3.00 8.99
C CYS A 112 1.94 3.86 7.83
N ILE A 113 3.10 4.48 8.02
CA ILE A 113 3.82 5.24 6.99
C ILE A 113 5.15 4.54 6.77
N PHE A 114 5.47 4.26 5.52
CA PHE A 114 6.71 3.60 5.14
C PHE A 114 7.51 4.45 4.19
N THR A 115 8.81 4.59 4.45
CA THR A 115 9.74 5.43 3.69
C THR A 115 10.85 4.62 3.02
N GLY A 116 10.77 3.30 3.07
CA GLY A 116 11.64 2.40 2.31
C GLY A 116 12.86 1.86 3.05
N GLU A 117 13.09 2.26 4.31
CA GLU A 117 14.32 1.92 5.02
C GLU A 117 14.33 0.57 5.73
N GLU A 118 13.20 -0.10 5.89
CA GLU A 118 13.09 -1.35 6.66
C GLU A 118 12.81 -2.58 5.79
N LEU A 119 13.39 -2.63 4.62
CA LEU A 119 13.16 -3.76 3.70
C LEU A 119 13.95 -5.01 4.09
#